data_38c6ac373134ced4d0f1c86810104e78
#
_entry.id   38c6ac373134ced4d0f1c86810104e78
#
_cell.length_a   1.000
_cell.length_b   1.000
_cell.length_c   1.000
_cell.angle_alpha   90.00
_cell.angle_beta   90.00
_cell.angle_gamma   90.00
#
_symmetry.space_group_name_H-M   'P 1'
#
loop_
_entity.id
_entity.type
_entity.pdbx_description
1 polymer ?
#
loop_
_entity_poly.entity_id
_entity_poly.type
_entity_poly.pdbx_seq_one_letter_code
_entity_poly.pdbx_strand_id
1 'polypeptide(L)'
;PETRTFDRPMQVEGYAPANVGYLGGDLKGVLDNAQYIADMGFTAIWTTPIVDNPDEAFTGSRYPGRGPGGDKGKTGYHGYWGVNFFEVDEHLESEGLTFADFTRRLRDEHGLKYVLDVVCNHGSPAWTMPEDQPMFGELYDADGALVADHGNLHPGALDDDNPLHAYFNREPGLAELADLNEDNPDVLEYFVAAYSQWLEQGVAAFRIDTIAFMQHAYWKRFSDRIRAQRPGLFMFAEHFSYEATAIAEHTWPENGAISVLDFPGREAMNSVFADGTSYSELESYLHLESGLYQNPYELMTFYDNHDMDRMDADTNGFIDANNWLFTSRGIPVVYYGSEIG
;
A
#
# COMPACT_ATOMS: atom_id res chain seq x y z
N PRO A 1 6.96 -0.69 23.02
CA PRO A 1 7.17 0.52 22.26
C PRO A 1 6.38 1.65 22.88
N GLU A 2 7.04 2.74 23.08
CA GLU A 2 6.35 3.95 23.47
C GLU A 2 5.56 4.41 22.28
N THR A 3 4.34 4.01 22.30
CA THR A 3 3.42 4.52 21.35
C THR A 3 3.16 5.95 21.73
N ARG A 4 3.38 6.83 20.85
CA ARG A 4 2.88 8.15 20.99
C ARG A 4 1.41 8.06 21.01
N THR A 5 0.82 8.42 22.08
CA THR A 5 -0.61 8.38 22.22
C THR A 5 -1.11 9.75 22.23
N PHE A 6 -1.06 10.42 21.39
CA PHE A 6 -1.33 11.66 21.34
C PHE A 6 -2.40 12.09 20.83
N ASP A 7 -2.42 12.99 20.50
CA ASP A 7 -3.23 13.87 19.76
C ASP A 7 -3.73 13.24 18.49
N ARG A 8 -4.11 11.97 18.65
CA ARG A 8 -4.72 11.33 17.53
C ARG A 8 -6.07 11.95 17.29
N PRO A 9 -6.42 12.17 16.03
CA PRO A 9 -7.72 12.60 15.63
C PRO A 9 -8.78 11.67 16.20
N MET A 10 -9.78 12.25 16.81
CA MET A 10 -10.90 11.48 17.34
C MET A 10 -11.85 11.15 16.22
N GLN A 11 -12.38 9.94 16.22
CA GLN A 11 -13.45 9.60 15.29
C GLN A 11 -14.63 10.54 15.45
N VAL A 12 -15.35 10.76 14.38
CA VAL A 12 -16.63 11.46 14.42
C VAL A 12 -17.63 10.61 15.20
N GLU A 13 -18.17 11.18 16.28
CA GLU A 13 -19.04 10.47 17.21
C GLU A 13 -20.20 9.77 16.49
N GLY A 14 -20.40 8.51 16.80
CA GLY A 14 -21.49 7.68 16.28
C GLY A 14 -21.29 7.09 14.88
N TYR A 15 -20.11 7.28 14.23
CA TYR A 15 -19.88 6.80 12.88
C TYR A 15 -18.86 5.68 12.73
N ALA A 16 -17.84 5.64 13.56
CA ALA A 16 -16.81 4.61 13.45
C ALA A 16 -16.43 4.05 14.81
N PRO A 17 -15.98 2.79 14.87
CA PRO A 17 -15.41 2.21 16.08
C PRO A 17 -14.14 2.94 16.52
N ALA A 18 -13.84 2.92 17.81
CA ALA A 18 -12.66 3.58 18.37
C ALA A 18 -11.32 3.05 17.83
N ASN A 19 -11.31 1.90 17.18
CA ASN A 19 -10.11 1.28 16.62
C ASN A 19 -9.81 1.67 15.15
N VAL A 20 -10.51 2.60 14.56
CA VAL A 20 -10.24 3.09 13.21
C VAL A 20 -9.58 4.48 13.20
N GLY A 21 -8.85 4.79 14.25
CA GLY A 21 -8.00 5.97 14.36
C GLY A 21 -6.57 5.57 14.71
N TYR A 22 -5.69 6.55 14.81
CA TYR A 22 -4.32 6.31 15.25
C TYR A 22 -4.29 5.74 16.67
N LEU A 23 -3.71 4.57 16.85
CA LEU A 23 -3.61 3.87 18.13
C LEU A 23 -2.18 3.83 18.68
N GLY A 24 -1.27 4.52 18.01
CA GLY A 24 0.16 4.48 18.30
C GLY A 24 0.90 3.47 17.42
N GLY A 25 2.17 3.28 17.69
CA GLY A 25 3.11 2.59 16.82
C GLY A 25 3.87 3.58 15.94
N ASP A 26 5.17 3.38 15.83
CA ASP A 26 6.06 4.26 15.12
C ASP A 26 7.24 3.48 14.49
N LEU A 27 8.09 4.16 13.72
CA LEU A 27 9.26 3.55 13.09
C LEU A 27 10.23 2.96 14.12
N LYS A 28 10.33 3.58 15.30
CA LYS A 28 11.15 3.05 16.39
C LYS A 28 10.59 1.73 16.92
N GLY A 29 9.29 1.61 17.03
CA GLY A 29 8.64 0.36 17.43
C GLY A 29 8.94 -0.80 16.47
N VAL A 30 8.96 -0.53 15.17
CA VAL A 30 9.40 -1.51 14.16
C VAL A 30 10.86 -1.88 14.38
N LEU A 31 11.74 -0.90 14.53
CA LEU A 31 13.17 -1.12 14.73
C LEU A 31 13.47 -1.91 16.02
N ASP A 32 12.78 -1.60 17.11
CA ASP A 32 12.95 -2.29 18.40
C ASP A 32 12.55 -3.78 18.32
N ASN A 33 11.71 -4.16 17.36
CA ASN A 33 11.30 -5.55 17.11
C ASN A 33 12.00 -6.18 15.89
N ALA A 34 12.92 -5.48 15.24
CA ALA A 34 13.56 -5.96 14.02
C ALA A 34 14.36 -7.25 14.22
N GLN A 35 14.98 -7.45 15.39
CA GLN A 35 15.72 -8.67 15.70
C GLN A 35 14.82 -9.91 15.72
N TYR A 36 13.59 -9.80 16.28
CA TYR A 36 12.61 -10.89 16.26
C TYR A 36 12.28 -11.31 14.81
N ILE A 37 12.08 -10.33 13.93
CA ILE A 37 11.78 -10.58 12.51
C ILE A 37 12.98 -11.24 11.80
N ALA A 38 14.18 -10.74 12.06
CA ALA A 38 15.41 -11.30 11.49
C ALA A 38 15.69 -12.73 11.99
N ASP A 39 15.42 -13.02 13.27
CA ASP A 39 15.62 -14.35 13.86
C ASP A 39 14.65 -15.40 13.26
N MET A 40 13.50 -14.98 12.76
CA MET A 40 12.59 -15.85 11.98
C MET A 40 13.09 -16.14 10.56
N GLY A 41 14.15 -15.46 10.11
CA GLY A 41 14.74 -15.65 8.78
C GLY A 41 14.19 -14.75 7.68
N PHE A 42 13.33 -13.78 8.03
CA PHE A 42 12.88 -12.77 7.08
C PHE A 42 14.02 -11.83 6.66
N THR A 43 13.96 -11.33 5.45
CA THR A 43 14.99 -10.48 4.86
C THR A 43 14.52 -9.06 4.55
N ALA A 44 13.23 -8.81 4.69
CA ALA A 44 12.64 -7.50 4.45
C ALA A 44 11.41 -7.27 5.34
N ILE A 45 11.11 -5.99 5.58
CA ILE A 45 9.89 -5.52 6.23
C ILE A 45 9.16 -4.62 5.26
N TRP A 46 7.85 -4.84 5.11
CA TRP A 46 6.92 -3.97 4.42
C TRP A 46 5.91 -3.45 5.44
N THR A 47 5.77 -2.14 5.54
CA THR A 47 4.71 -1.47 6.32
C THR A 47 3.67 -0.86 5.36
N THR A 48 2.54 -0.44 5.88
CA THR A 48 1.65 0.50 5.18
C THR A 48 2.39 1.79 4.82
N PRO A 49 1.86 2.65 3.91
CA PRO A 49 2.53 3.89 3.52
C PRO A 49 2.91 4.75 4.73
N ILE A 50 4.05 5.41 4.62
CA ILE A 50 4.62 6.22 5.70
C ILE A 50 4.44 7.72 5.49
N VAL A 51 3.84 8.10 4.37
CA VAL A 51 3.69 9.50 3.96
C VAL A 51 2.64 10.21 4.81
N ASP A 52 2.71 11.52 4.83
CA ASP A 52 1.82 12.39 5.59
C ASP A 52 0.35 12.25 5.14
N ASN A 53 -0.56 12.10 6.09
CA ASN A 53 -2.00 11.92 5.93
C ASN A 53 -2.77 12.99 6.71
N PRO A 54 -4.06 13.24 6.38
CA PRO A 54 -4.84 14.21 7.15
C PRO A 54 -4.93 13.84 8.63
N ASP A 55 -4.69 14.81 9.50
CA ASP A 55 -4.76 14.68 10.95
C ASP A 55 -6.16 14.40 11.49
N GLU A 56 -7.17 14.95 10.83
CA GLU A 56 -8.54 14.89 11.30
C GLU A 56 -9.28 13.65 10.82
N ALA A 57 -10.33 13.28 11.52
CA ALA A 57 -11.25 12.26 11.07
C ALA A 57 -12.09 12.77 9.89
N PHE A 58 -12.23 11.95 8.85
CA PHE A 58 -13.03 12.24 7.67
C PHE A 58 -14.52 12.43 8.03
N THR A 59 -15.11 13.54 7.66
CA THR A 59 -16.52 13.86 7.98
C THR A 59 -17.48 13.56 6.85
N GLY A 60 -16.99 13.23 5.68
CA GLY A 60 -17.79 12.88 4.51
C GLY A 60 -18.59 11.60 4.69
N SER A 61 -19.52 11.37 3.80
CA SER A 61 -20.43 10.24 3.86
C SER A 61 -20.32 9.42 2.60
N ARG A 62 -19.61 8.33 2.71
CA ARG A 62 -19.63 7.31 1.68
C ARG A 62 -20.82 6.39 1.91
N TYR A 63 -21.69 6.24 0.92
CA TYR A 63 -22.77 5.27 0.93
C TYR A 63 -23.57 5.23 2.25
N PRO A 64 -24.53 6.13 2.44
CA PRO A 64 -25.42 6.09 3.62
C PRO A 64 -25.97 4.68 3.81
N GLY A 65 -25.77 4.11 5.01
CA GLY A 65 -26.31 2.79 5.38
C GLY A 65 -25.38 1.58 5.14
N ARG A 66 -24.17 1.75 4.63
CA ARG A 66 -23.16 0.70 4.73
C ARG A 66 -22.43 0.80 6.07
N GLY A 67 -22.47 -0.30 6.83
CA GLY A 67 -21.91 -0.46 8.18
C GLY A 67 -20.41 -0.16 8.28
N PRO A 68 -19.63 -0.96 9.05
CA PRO A 68 -18.23 -0.65 9.40
C PRO A 68 -17.27 -0.35 8.24
N GLY A 69 -17.68 -0.56 6.99
CA GLY A 69 -16.88 -0.29 5.79
C GLY A 69 -16.97 1.13 5.23
N GLY A 70 -17.67 2.06 5.87
CA GLY A 70 -17.66 3.47 5.45
C GLY A 70 -16.45 4.20 6.01
N ASP A 71 -15.98 5.26 5.33
CA ASP A 71 -14.80 6.01 5.75
C ASP A 71 -15.11 7.14 6.72
N LYS A 72 -16.37 7.53 6.85
CA LYS A 72 -16.80 8.57 7.78
C LYS A 72 -16.42 8.26 9.23
N GLY A 73 -15.69 9.17 9.84
CA GLY A 73 -15.17 9.03 11.20
C GLY A 73 -13.84 8.31 11.32
N LYS A 74 -13.27 7.83 10.21
CA LYS A 74 -11.92 7.27 10.18
C LYS A 74 -10.88 8.38 10.00
N THR A 75 -9.68 8.11 10.49
CA THR A 75 -8.48 8.93 10.24
C THR A 75 -7.57 8.27 9.22
N GLY A 76 -6.52 8.95 8.79
CA GLY A 76 -5.50 8.42 7.87
C GLY A 76 -4.56 7.36 8.47
N TYR A 77 -4.90 6.75 9.60
CA TYR A 77 -4.05 5.82 10.37
C TYR A 77 -3.43 4.67 9.55
N HIS A 78 -4.06 4.32 8.44
CA HIS A 78 -3.61 3.25 7.54
C HIS A 78 -2.56 3.72 6.52
N GLY A 79 -2.32 5.03 6.38
CA GLY A 79 -1.31 5.59 5.48
C GLY A 79 -1.72 5.77 4.01
N TYR A 80 -2.92 5.31 3.61
CA TYR A 80 -3.35 5.34 2.20
C TYR A 80 -4.07 6.63 1.79
N TRP A 81 -4.10 7.65 2.65
CA TRP A 81 -4.70 8.95 2.38
C TRP A 81 -3.64 10.06 2.25
N GLY A 82 -2.56 9.77 1.54
CA GLY A 82 -1.43 10.69 1.43
C GLY A 82 -1.80 12.08 0.92
N VAL A 83 -1.24 13.09 1.57
CA VAL A 83 -1.37 14.51 1.22
C VAL A 83 0.00 15.14 0.95
N ASN A 84 1.03 14.71 1.64
CA ASN A 84 2.41 15.07 1.32
C ASN A 84 3.28 13.80 1.20
N PHE A 85 3.63 13.44 -0.04
CA PHE A 85 4.40 12.22 -0.32
C PHE A 85 5.91 12.40 -0.10
N PHE A 86 6.34 13.59 0.32
CA PHE A 86 7.73 13.91 0.62
C PHE A 86 8.06 13.85 2.11
N GLU A 87 7.07 13.79 2.98
CA GLU A 87 7.25 13.81 4.43
C GLU A 87 6.77 12.50 5.07
N VAL A 88 7.37 12.14 6.19
CA VAL A 88 6.88 11.05 7.03
C VAL A 88 5.75 11.60 7.90
N ASP A 89 4.65 10.85 7.99
CA ASP A 89 3.54 11.16 8.88
C ASP A 89 4.04 11.32 10.33
N GLU A 90 3.69 12.40 10.99
CA GLU A 90 4.19 12.71 12.35
C GLU A 90 3.78 11.67 13.39
N HIS A 91 2.72 10.87 13.11
CA HIS A 91 2.32 9.75 13.98
C HIS A 91 3.29 8.55 13.87
N LEU A 92 4.07 8.46 12.80
CA LEU A 92 5.10 7.45 12.59
C LEU A 92 6.50 7.92 12.96
N GLU A 93 6.71 9.22 13.07
CA GLU A 93 7.98 9.78 13.47
C GLU A 93 8.37 9.36 14.90
N SER A 94 9.66 9.33 15.16
CA SER A 94 10.21 9.00 16.46
C SER A 94 11.34 9.96 16.81
N GLU A 95 11.34 10.50 18.03
CA GLU A 95 12.36 11.45 18.48
C GLU A 95 13.78 10.88 18.27
N GLY A 96 14.61 11.62 17.55
CA GLY A 96 16.01 11.26 17.29
C GLY A 96 16.23 10.13 16.30
N LEU A 97 15.19 9.72 15.56
CA LEU A 97 15.30 8.69 14.52
C LEU A 97 14.76 9.25 13.20
N THR A 98 15.63 9.61 12.27
CA THR A 98 15.23 9.94 10.91
C THR A 98 14.87 8.67 10.13
N PHE A 99 14.09 8.79 9.06
CA PHE A 99 13.79 7.66 8.19
C PHE A 99 15.05 7.03 7.58
N ALA A 100 16.03 7.85 7.18
CA ALA A 100 17.31 7.36 6.69
C ALA A 100 18.10 6.58 7.77
N ASP A 101 18.05 7.01 9.03
CA ASP A 101 18.65 6.26 10.14
C ASP A 101 17.91 4.96 10.41
N PHE A 102 16.58 4.97 10.33
CA PHE A 102 15.75 3.77 10.47
C PHE A 102 16.12 2.70 9.44
N THR A 103 16.11 3.03 8.15
CA THR A 103 16.44 2.07 7.07
C THR A 103 17.89 1.58 7.14
N ARG A 104 18.82 2.49 7.47
CA ARG A 104 20.23 2.14 7.68
C ARG A 104 20.38 1.16 8.83
N ARG A 105 19.74 1.39 9.97
CA ARG A 105 19.81 0.53 11.14
C ARG A 105 19.15 -0.82 10.90
N LEU A 106 17.99 -0.87 10.23
CA LEU A 106 17.38 -2.14 9.81
C LEU A 106 18.38 -2.99 9.02
N ARG A 107 19.07 -2.38 8.06
CA ARG A 107 20.04 -3.07 7.21
C ARG A 107 21.31 -3.46 7.95
N ASP A 108 21.94 -2.52 8.67
CA ASP A 108 23.28 -2.68 9.22
C ASP A 108 23.28 -3.47 10.53
N GLU A 109 22.23 -3.35 11.35
CA GLU A 109 22.14 -4.02 12.67
C GLU A 109 21.38 -5.36 12.58
N HIS A 110 20.40 -5.51 11.64
CA HIS A 110 19.53 -6.68 11.58
C HIS A 110 19.55 -7.41 10.23
N GLY A 111 20.22 -6.87 9.20
CA GLY A 111 20.24 -7.47 7.87
C GLY A 111 18.91 -7.37 7.10
N LEU A 112 17.99 -6.54 7.58
CA LEU A 112 16.66 -6.38 7.00
C LEU A 112 16.61 -5.23 6.00
N LYS A 113 15.90 -5.44 4.91
CA LYS A 113 15.60 -4.41 3.92
C LYS A 113 14.23 -3.79 4.22
N TYR A 114 14.04 -2.55 3.81
CA TYR A 114 12.74 -1.90 3.92
C TYR A 114 12.07 -1.83 2.54
N VAL A 115 10.81 -2.25 2.50
CA VAL A 115 9.93 -2.15 1.33
C VAL A 115 8.95 -1.02 1.58
N LEU A 116 8.94 -0.03 0.70
CA LEU A 116 8.02 1.10 0.78
C LEU A 116 6.72 0.78 0.04
N ASP A 117 5.60 1.05 0.69
CA ASP A 117 4.28 1.04 0.05
C ASP A 117 4.08 2.35 -0.72
N VAL A 118 3.75 2.24 -2.00
CA VAL A 118 3.72 3.32 -2.98
C VAL A 118 2.30 3.51 -3.49
N VAL A 119 1.72 4.67 -3.26
CA VAL A 119 0.38 5.03 -3.73
C VAL A 119 0.51 6.13 -4.78
N CYS A 120 0.10 5.86 -6.02
CA CYS A 120 0.09 6.87 -7.09
C CYS A 120 -1.32 7.13 -7.65
N ASN A 121 -2.25 6.23 -7.38
CA ASN A 121 -3.60 6.31 -7.94
C ASN A 121 -4.45 7.40 -7.30
N HIS A 122 -4.27 7.67 -6.02
CA HIS A 122 -5.13 8.56 -5.25
C HIS A 122 -4.42 9.26 -4.10
N GLY A 123 -4.99 10.35 -3.67
CA GLY A 123 -4.69 11.01 -2.40
C GLY A 123 -5.74 10.69 -1.33
N SER A 124 -5.93 11.62 -0.40
CA SER A 124 -6.95 11.53 0.65
C SER A 124 -8.37 11.66 0.08
N PRO A 125 -9.43 11.31 0.84
CA PRO A 125 -10.81 11.59 0.44
C PRO A 125 -11.00 13.07 0.08
N ALA A 126 -11.77 13.35 -0.99
CA ALA A 126 -11.81 14.67 -1.58
C ALA A 126 -13.20 15.30 -1.72
N TRP A 127 -14.24 14.52 -1.53
CA TRP A 127 -15.61 14.99 -1.76
C TRP A 127 -16.60 14.28 -0.81
N THR A 128 -17.90 14.63 -0.88
CA THR A 128 -18.94 14.16 0.05
C THR A 128 -18.91 14.77 1.46
N MET A 129 -17.92 15.56 1.80
CA MET A 129 -17.87 16.25 3.08
C MET A 129 -18.94 17.35 3.14
N PRO A 130 -19.53 17.59 4.33
CA PRO A 130 -20.53 18.64 4.49
C PRO A 130 -19.96 20.06 4.36
N GLU A 131 -18.67 20.19 4.70
CA GLU A 131 -17.85 21.40 4.59
C GLU A 131 -16.46 20.98 4.14
N ASP A 132 -15.74 21.89 3.54
CA ASP A 132 -14.36 21.65 3.17
C ASP A 132 -13.50 21.38 4.42
N GLN A 133 -12.75 20.29 4.39
CA GLN A 133 -11.83 19.92 5.46
C GLN A 133 -10.39 20.13 4.99
N PRO A 134 -9.57 20.89 5.75
CA PRO A 134 -8.15 21.04 5.44
C PRO A 134 -7.43 19.72 5.25
N MET A 135 -6.50 19.66 4.33
CA MET A 135 -5.68 18.52 3.90
C MET A 135 -6.45 17.45 3.11
N PHE A 136 -7.78 17.35 3.26
CA PHE A 136 -8.55 16.38 2.47
C PHE A 136 -8.67 16.80 1.01
N GLY A 137 -8.19 15.93 0.10
CA GLY A 137 -8.15 16.22 -1.33
C GLY A 137 -7.05 17.19 -1.76
N GLU A 138 -6.10 17.46 -0.89
CA GLU A 138 -4.97 18.35 -1.15
C GLU A 138 -3.68 17.56 -1.39
N LEU A 139 -2.75 18.12 -2.17
CA LEU A 139 -1.39 17.61 -2.32
C LEU A 139 -0.38 18.73 -2.10
N TYR A 140 0.68 18.39 -1.39
CA TYR A 140 1.78 19.30 -1.05
C TYR A 140 3.10 18.81 -1.64
N ASP A 141 3.99 19.74 -1.98
CA ASP A 141 5.34 19.43 -2.45
C ASP A 141 6.37 19.31 -1.30
N ALA A 142 7.63 19.09 -1.67
CA ALA A 142 8.73 18.95 -0.72
C ALA A 142 9.01 20.19 0.14
N ASP A 143 8.57 21.36 -0.29
CA ASP A 143 8.70 22.63 0.44
C ASP A 143 7.44 22.95 1.28
N GLY A 144 6.44 22.04 1.30
CA GLY A 144 5.15 22.20 1.95
C GLY A 144 4.21 23.18 1.23
N ALA A 145 4.44 23.44 -0.06
CA ALA A 145 3.56 24.27 -0.84
C ALA A 145 2.43 23.44 -1.47
N LEU A 146 1.21 23.99 -1.43
CA LEU A 146 0.03 23.36 -2.05
C LEU A 146 0.20 23.30 -3.57
N VAL A 147 0.15 22.10 -4.16
CA VAL A 147 0.28 21.86 -5.60
C VAL A 147 -1.01 21.40 -6.25
N ALA A 148 -1.92 20.81 -5.48
CA ALA A 148 -3.23 20.42 -5.95
C ALA A 148 -4.26 20.49 -4.83
N ASP A 149 -5.49 20.82 -5.17
CA ASP A 149 -6.62 20.93 -4.23
C ASP A 149 -7.92 20.59 -4.97
N HIS A 150 -8.58 19.55 -4.50
CA HIS A 150 -9.86 19.10 -5.06
C HIS A 150 -11.05 19.99 -4.65
N GLY A 151 -10.90 20.77 -3.59
CA GLY A 151 -11.88 21.75 -3.12
C GLY A 151 -13.21 21.15 -2.67
N ASN A 152 -13.23 19.90 -2.21
CA ASN A 152 -14.46 19.16 -1.83
C ASN A 152 -15.54 19.11 -2.94
N LEU A 153 -15.17 19.26 -4.19
CA LEU A 153 -16.09 19.22 -5.31
C LEU A 153 -16.37 17.77 -5.74
N HIS A 154 -17.54 17.51 -6.32
CA HIS A 154 -17.72 16.27 -7.07
C HIS A 154 -16.75 16.26 -8.26
N PRO A 155 -16.09 15.14 -8.62
CA PRO A 155 -15.08 15.11 -9.69
C PRO A 155 -15.53 15.76 -11.00
N GLY A 156 -16.78 15.52 -11.42
CA GLY A 156 -17.36 16.14 -12.62
C GLY A 156 -17.56 17.67 -12.55
N ALA A 157 -17.35 18.28 -11.40
CA ALA A 157 -17.44 19.74 -11.19
C ALA A 157 -16.06 20.42 -11.10
N LEU A 158 -14.98 19.67 -11.24
CA LEU A 158 -13.63 20.24 -11.32
C LEU A 158 -13.49 21.17 -12.53
N ASP A 159 -12.79 22.27 -12.36
CA ASP A 159 -12.61 23.30 -13.36
C ASP A 159 -11.29 23.13 -14.12
N ASP A 160 -11.34 23.02 -15.44
CA ASP A 160 -10.15 22.87 -16.30
C ASP A 160 -9.24 24.10 -16.30
N ASP A 161 -9.80 25.27 -15.98
CA ASP A 161 -9.04 26.53 -15.92
C ASP A 161 -8.36 26.72 -14.53
N ASN A 162 -8.69 25.88 -13.54
CA ASN A 162 -8.03 25.91 -12.23
C ASN A 162 -6.80 24.97 -12.24
N PRO A 163 -5.57 25.49 -12.12
CA PRO A 163 -4.38 24.65 -12.12
C PRO A 163 -4.31 23.66 -10.95
N LEU A 164 -4.95 23.96 -9.81
CA LEU A 164 -4.99 23.05 -8.67
C LEU A 164 -5.85 21.82 -8.93
N HIS A 165 -6.82 21.89 -9.86
CA HIS A 165 -7.65 20.76 -10.25
C HIS A 165 -7.01 19.86 -11.30
N ALA A 166 -5.95 20.29 -11.95
CA ALA A 166 -5.34 19.59 -13.09
C ALA A 166 -4.73 18.21 -12.70
N TYR A 167 -4.46 18.01 -11.42
CA TYR A 167 -3.93 16.76 -10.89
C TYR A 167 -4.98 15.64 -10.75
N PHE A 168 -6.27 15.96 -10.87
CA PHE A 168 -7.35 15.02 -10.58
C PHE A 168 -8.15 14.64 -11.83
N ASN A 169 -8.63 13.40 -11.83
CA ASN A 169 -9.59 12.90 -12.80
C ASN A 169 -10.97 13.49 -12.55
N ARG A 170 -11.77 13.63 -13.62
CA ARG A 170 -13.13 14.21 -13.56
C ARG A 170 -14.24 13.17 -13.37
N GLU A 171 -13.88 11.92 -13.36
CA GLU A 171 -14.79 10.82 -13.06
C GLU A 171 -14.44 10.25 -11.68
N PRO A 172 -15.43 9.80 -10.92
CA PRO A 172 -15.16 9.13 -9.67
C PRO A 172 -14.32 7.87 -9.88
N GLY A 173 -13.20 7.79 -9.18
CA GLY A 173 -12.34 6.63 -9.15
C GLY A 173 -12.67 5.68 -8.00
N LEU A 174 -11.67 5.34 -7.20
CA LEU A 174 -11.82 4.45 -6.04
C LEU A 174 -12.51 5.20 -4.89
N ALA A 175 -13.73 4.82 -4.58
CA ALA A 175 -14.48 5.39 -3.47
C ALA A 175 -14.72 6.92 -3.62
N GLU A 176 -14.45 7.68 -2.57
CA GLU A 176 -14.49 9.15 -2.54
C GLU A 176 -13.09 9.77 -2.48
N LEU A 177 -12.06 8.99 -2.84
CA LEU A 177 -10.68 9.45 -2.86
C LEU A 177 -10.44 10.44 -4.02
N ALA A 178 -9.48 11.33 -3.83
CA ALA A 178 -8.98 12.21 -4.87
C ALA A 178 -8.24 11.38 -5.92
N ASP A 179 -8.92 11.02 -6.98
CA ASP A 179 -8.39 10.18 -8.06
C ASP A 179 -7.44 10.98 -8.94
N LEU A 180 -6.18 10.53 -9.05
CA LEU A 180 -5.12 11.29 -9.68
C LEU A 180 -5.04 11.01 -11.18
N ASN A 181 -4.84 12.06 -11.96
CA ASN A 181 -4.85 12.05 -13.40
C ASN A 181 -3.50 11.56 -13.98
N GLU A 182 -3.42 10.29 -14.32
CA GLU A 182 -2.23 9.65 -14.88
C GLU A 182 -1.84 10.16 -16.28
N ASP A 183 -2.73 10.86 -16.96
CA ASP A 183 -2.45 11.52 -18.25
C ASP A 183 -1.77 12.88 -18.06
N ASN A 184 -1.84 13.47 -16.87
CA ASN A 184 -1.11 14.68 -16.56
C ASN A 184 0.37 14.35 -16.27
N PRO A 185 1.33 14.85 -17.05
CA PRO A 185 2.75 14.58 -16.83
C PRO A 185 3.27 15.10 -15.48
N ASP A 186 2.67 16.14 -14.90
CA ASP A 186 3.09 16.70 -13.63
C ASP A 186 2.78 15.73 -12.47
N VAL A 187 1.73 14.92 -12.57
CA VAL A 187 1.44 13.85 -11.62
C VAL A 187 2.54 12.80 -11.62
N LEU A 188 3.01 12.38 -12.80
CA LEU A 188 4.14 11.45 -12.91
C LEU A 188 5.42 12.04 -12.31
N GLU A 189 5.73 13.31 -12.64
CA GLU A 189 6.94 13.97 -12.12
C GLU A 189 6.90 14.12 -10.60
N TYR A 190 5.74 14.46 -10.05
CA TYR A 190 5.52 14.55 -8.62
C TYR A 190 5.86 13.23 -7.92
N PHE A 191 5.28 12.11 -8.36
CA PHE A 191 5.53 10.81 -7.74
C PHE A 191 6.94 10.27 -7.99
N VAL A 192 7.52 10.51 -9.17
CA VAL A 192 8.92 10.14 -9.43
C VAL A 192 9.85 10.91 -8.50
N ALA A 193 9.62 12.19 -8.26
CA ALA A 193 10.42 12.98 -7.33
C ALA A 193 10.24 12.48 -5.89
N ALA A 194 9.00 12.34 -5.43
CA ALA A 194 8.69 11.89 -4.08
C ALA A 194 9.31 10.52 -3.77
N TYR A 195 9.11 9.53 -4.65
CA TYR A 195 9.62 8.19 -4.39
C TYR A 195 11.14 8.03 -4.61
N SER A 196 11.75 8.90 -5.42
CA SER A 196 13.21 8.93 -5.57
C SER A 196 13.92 9.33 -4.29
N GLN A 197 13.40 10.31 -3.54
CA GLN A 197 14.02 10.70 -2.27
C GLN A 197 14.00 9.57 -1.22
N TRP A 198 12.96 8.73 -1.22
CA TRP A 198 12.89 7.58 -0.32
C TRP A 198 13.91 6.49 -0.69
N LEU A 199 14.20 6.32 -1.98
CA LEU A 199 15.30 5.44 -2.43
C LEU A 199 16.65 5.94 -1.96
N GLU A 200 16.89 7.25 -1.97
CA GLU A 200 18.12 7.86 -1.44
C GLU A 200 18.23 7.63 0.08
N GLN A 201 17.10 7.55 0.77
CA GLN A 201 17.04 7.26 2.20
C GLN A 201 17.05 5.76 2.53
N GLY A 202 17.32 4.88 1.56
CA GLY A 202 17.63 3.47 1.82
C GLY A 202 16.50 2.48 1.59
N VAL A 203 15.37 2.90 0.99
CA VAL A 203 14.33 1.98 0.53
C VAL A 203 14.91 0.99 -0.49
N ALA A 204 14.58 -0.30 -0.36
CA ALA A 204 15.16 -1.39 -1.13
C ALA A 204 14.23 -1.99 -2.19
N ALA A 205 12.92 -1.80 -2.04
CA ALA A 205 11.90 -2.27 -2.98
C ALA A 205 10.63 -1.44 -2.83
N PHE A 206 9.74 -1.50 -3.82
CA PHE A 206 8.41 -0.89 -3.77
C PHE A 206 7.31 -1.95 -3.79
N ARG A 207 6.31 -1.79 -2.93
CA ARG A 207 4.97 -2.35 -3.10
C ARG A 207 4.09 -1.26 -3.67
N ILE A 208 3.45 -1.50 -4.79
CA ILE A 208 2.59 -0.53 -5.46
C ILE A 208 1.14 -0.88 -5.15
N ASP A 209 0.46 0.07 -4.53
CA ASP A 209 -0.96 0.00 -4.24
C ASP A 209 -1.80 0.19 -5.51
N THR A 210 -2.95 -0.48 -5.57
CA THR A 210 -4.01 -0.23 -6.57
C THR A 210 -3.54 -0.13 -8.03
N ILE A 211 -2.56 -0.93 -8.44
CA ILE A 211 -1.94 -0.84 -9.78
C ILE A 211 -2.95 -0.94 -10.93
N ALA A 212 -4.06 -1.65 -10.71
CA ALA A 212 -5.10 -1.89 -11.72
C ALA A 212 -5.94 -0.64 -12.06
N PHE A 213 -5.89 0.39 -11.21
CA PHE A 213 -6.71 1.59 -11.39
C PHE A 213 -6.06 2.65 -12.28
N MET A 214 -4.79 2.49 -12.60
CA MET A 214 -4.06 3.34 -13.54
C MET A 214 -3.60 2.55 -14.76
N GLN A 215 -3.43 3.22 -15.90
CA GLN A 215 -3.04 2.58 -17.16
C GLN A 215 -1.62 1.98 -17.09
N HIS A 216 -1.40 0.85 -17.77
CA HIS A 216 -0.08 0.24 -17.91
C HIS A 216 0.97 1.23 -18.46
N ALA A 217 0.56 2.15 -19.34
CA ALA A 217 1.45 3.17 -19.89
C ALA A 217 2.02 4.11 -18.81
N TYR A 218 1.25 4.44 -17.77
CA TYR A 218 1.73 5.20 -16.63
C TYR A 218 2.78 4.39 -15.86
N TRP A 219 2.46 3.15 -15.51
CA TRP A 219 3.36 2.28 -14.75
C TRP A 219 4.65 1.97 -15.48
N LYS A 220 4.58 1.85 -16.81
CA LYS A 220 5.80 1.72 -17.64
C LYS A 220 6.68 2.95 -17.54
N ARG A 221 6.12 4.14 -17.67
CA ARG A 221 6.88 5.41 -17.52
C ARG A 221 7.45 5.55 -16.11
N PHE A 222 6.63 5.31 -15.08
CA PHE A 222 7.05 5.38 -13.69
C PHE A 222 8.20 4.41 -13.39
N SER A 223 8.02 3.13 -13.71
CA SER A 223 9.03 2.10 -13.44
C SER A 223 10.36 2.35 -14.18
N ASP A 224 10.29 2.82 -15.43
CA ASP A 224 11.49 3.18 -16.21
C ASP A 224 12.24 4.35 -15.57
N ARG A 225 11.52 5.40 -15.15
CA ARG A 225 12.10 6.59 -14.50
C ARG A 225 12.76 6.23 -13.16
N ILE A 226 12.10 5.43 -12.35
CA ILE A 226 12.63 4.96 -11.07
C ILE A 226 13.84 4.05 -11.27
N ARG A 227 13.77 3.08 -12.19
CA ARG A 227 14.91 2.18 -12.48
C ARG A 227 16.08 2.87 -13.16
N ALA A 228 15.86 3.98 -13.85
CA ALA A 228 16.96 4.81 -14.35
C ALA A 228 17.83 5.39 -13.23
N GLN A 229 17.24 5.66 -12.07
CA GLN A 229 17.94 6.14 -10.87
C GLN A 229 18.47 4.98 -10.02
N ARG A 230 17.70 3.90 -9.91
CA ARG A 230 18.06 2.70 -9.12
C ARG A 230 17.93 1.44 -9.98
N PRO A 231 18.95 1.12 -10.80
CA PRO A 231 18.93 -0.07 -11.65
C PRO A 231 18.67 -1.35 -10.83
N GLY A 232 17.75 -2.18 -11.32
CA GLY A 232 17.40 -3.44 -10.68
C GLY A 232 16.50 -3.31 -9.44
N LEU A 233 15.91 -2.13 -9.18
CA LEU A 233 14.93 -2.01 -8.10
C LEU A 233 13.78 -2.99 -8.31
N PHE A 234 13.55 -3.84 -7.31
CA PHE A 234 12.42 -4.74 -7.30
C PHE A 234 11.15 -3.97 -6.98
N MET A 235 10.11 -4.22 -7.77
CA MET A 235 8.78 -3.66 -7.59
C MET A 235 7.76 -4.77 -7.68
N PHE A 236 6.80 -4.77 -6.79
CA PHE A 236 5.63 -5.63 -6.86
C PHE A 236 4.38 -4.83 -6.54
N ALA A 237 3.25 -5.30 -7.01
CA ALA A 237 2.03 -4.52 -6.96
C ALA A 237 0.82 -5.30 -6.49
N GLU A 238 -0.15 -4.57 -5.97
CA GLU A 238 -1.47 -5.09 -5.66
C GLU A 238 -2.40 -4.89 -6.86
N HIS A 239 -2.82 -6.02 -7.44
CA HIS A 239 -4.02 -6.09 -8.27
C HIS A 239 -4.96 -7.10 -7.62
N PHE A 240 -5.97 -6.59 -6.91
CA PHE A 240 -6.92 -7.44 -6.16
C PHE A 240 -7.80 -8.21 -7.14
N SER A 241 -7.26 -9.29 -7.68
CA SER A 241 -7.95 -10.17 -8.63
C SER A 241 -7.48 -11.62 -8.48
N TYR A 242 -8.41 -12.53 -8.46
CA TYR A 242 -8.14 -13.98 -8.47
C TYR A 242 -7.93 -14.54 -9.87
N GLU A 243 -8.04 -13.69 -10.90
CA GLU A 243 -7.78 -14.07 -12.28
C GLU A 243 -6.29 -13.92 -12.61
N ALA A 244 -5.59 -15.06 -12.75
CA ALA A 244 -4.16 -15.09 -13.01
C ALA A 244 -3.75 -14.31 -14.27
N THR A 245 -4.58 -14.31 -15.30
CA THR A 245 -4.34 -13.56 -16.55
C THR A 245 -4.34 -12.05 -16.33
N ALA A 246 -5.24 -11.55 -15.47
CA ALA A 246 -5.34 -10.12 -15.19
C ALA A 246 -4.11 -9.60 -14.42
N ILE A 247 -3.67 -10.32 -13.39
CA ILE A 247 -2.50 -9.90 -12.61
C ILE A 247 -1.17 -10.08 -13.37
N ALA A 248 -1.12 -11.06 -14.30
CA ALA A 248 0.10 -11.37 -15.04
C ALA A 248 0.56 -10.24 -15.97
N GLU A 249 -0.37 -9.47 -16.53
CA GLU A 249 -0.07 -8.39 -17.47
C GLU A 249 0.91 -7.36 -16.91
N HIS A 250 0.87 -7.10 -15.61
CA HIS A 250 1.80 -6.15 -14.95
C HIS A 250 3.25 -6.67 -14.96
N THR A 251 3.45 -7.99 -15.03
CA THR A 251 4.80 -8.58 -15.02
C THR A 251 5.53 -8.45 -16.36
N TRP A 252 4.83 -8.12 -17.43
CA TRP A 252 5.41 -8.04 -18.76
C TRP A 252 6.25 -6.77 -18.95
N PRO A 253 7.38 -6.85 -19.69
CA PRO A 253 8.28 -5.71 -19.87
C PRO A 253 7.63 -4.47 -20.48
N GLU A 254 6.69 -4.65 -21.40
CA GLU A 254 5.94 -3.57 -22.03
C GLU A 254 5.03 -2.81 -21.07
N ASN A 255 4.67 -3.43 -19.94
CA ASN A 255 3.82 -2.86 -18.90
C ASN A 255 4.60 -2.41 -17.64
N GLY A 256 5.94 -2.49 -17.70
CA GLY A 256 6.81 -2.00 -16.64
C GLY A 256 7.59 -3.08 -15.89
N ALA A 257 7.39 -4.37 -16.20
CA ALA A 257 8.04 -5.50 -15.52
C ALA A 257 7.91 -5.40 -13.98
N ILE A 258 6.69 -5.21 -13.50
CA ILE A 258 6.35 -5.11 -12.08
C ILE A 258 5.77 -6.44 -11.63
N SER A 259 6.36 -7.08 -10.62
CA SER A 259 5.80 -8.30 -10.04
C SER A 259 4.46 -8.01 -9.35
N VAL A 260 3.77 -9.03 -8.87
CA VAL A 260 2.45 -8.88 -8.25
C VAL A 260 2.28 -9.75 -7.02
N LEU A 261 1.37 -9.34 -6.14
CA LEU A 261 0.79 -10.18 -5.10
C LEU A 261 -0.02 -11.30 -5.74
N ASP A 262 0.24 -12.53 -5.33
CA ASP A 262 -0.33 -13.75 -5.91
C ASP A 262 -1.70 -14.09 -5.31
N PHE A 263 -2.71 -13.29 -5.62
CA PHE A 263 -4.08 -13.53 -5.16
C PHE A 263 -4.65 -14.87 -5.60
N PRO A 264 -4.41 -15.38 -6.84
CA PRO A 264 -4.81 -16.73 -7.19
C PRO A 264 -4.18 -17.81 -6.29
N GLY A 265 -2.91 -17.63 -5.93
CA GLY A 265 -2.22 -18.51 -4.98
C GLY A 265 -2.80 -18.44 -3.58
N ARG A 266 -3.15 -17.24 -3.11
CA ARG A 266 -3.85 -17.02 -1.84
C ARG A 266 -5.18 -17.79 -1.80
N GLU A 267 -5.99 -17.66 -2.84
CA GLU A 267 -7.27 -18.36 -2.94
C GLU A 267 -7.10 -19.88 -2.87
N ALA A 268 -6.17 -20.41 -3.67
CA ALA A 268 -5.87 -21.84 -3.68
C ALA A 268 -5.38 -22.36 -2.33
N MET A 269 -4.50 -21.61 -1.64
CA MET A 269 -4.03 -22.00 -0.31
C MET A 269 -5.15 -22.01 0.72
N ASN A 270 -6.00 -20.99 0.75
CA ASN A 270 -7.15 -20.96 1.66
C ASN A 270 -8.14 -22.10 1.38
N SER A 271 -8.47 -22.34 0.09
CA SER A 271 -9.34 -23.44 -0.31
C SER A 271 -8.83 -24.80 0.18
N VAL A 272 -7.53 -25.04 0.04
CA VAL A 272 -6.94 -26.35 0.43
C VAL A 272 -6.72 -26.47 1.93
N PHE A 273 -6.11 -25.46 2.55
CA PHE A 273 -5.64 -25.57 3.93
C PHE A 273 -6.66 -25.14 4.98
N ALA A 274 -7.61 -24.27 4.63
CA ALA A 274 -8.71 -23.90 5.52
C ALA A 274 -9.99 -24.70 5.20
N ASP A 275 -10.38 -24.79 3.93
CA ASP A 275 -11.65 -25.43 3.53
C ASP A 275 -11.51 -26.93 3.27
N GLY A 276 -10.30 -27.47 3.20
CA GLY A 276 -10.03 -28.90 3.02
C GLY A 276 -10.34 -29.45 1.62
N THR A 277 -10.22 -28.63 0.57
CA THR A 277 -10.37 -29.06 -0.81
C THR A 277 -9.18 -29.89 -1.28
N SER A 278 -9.20 -30.32 -2.54
CA SER A 278 -8.14 -31.17 -3.09
C SER A 278 -6.81 -30.41 -3.26
N TYR A 279 -5.70 -31.04 -2.91
CA TYR A 279 -4.36 -30.53 -3.22
C TYR A 279 -4.10 -30.26 -4.71
N SER A 280 -4.93 -30.79 -5.63
CA SER A 280 -4.86 -30.45 -7.05
C SER A 280 -5.13 -28.96 -7.32
N GLU A 281 -5.83 -28.26 -6.43
CA GLU A 281 -6.04 -26.81 -6.54
C GLU A 281 -4.73 -26.04 -6.44
N LEU A 282 -3.75 -26.53 -5.65
CA LEU A 282 -2.45 -25.91 -5.56
C LEU A 282 -1.64 -25.98 -6.85
N GLU A 283 -1.90 -26.98 -7.72
CA GLU A 283 -1.23 -27.05 -9.02
C GLU A 283 -1.77 -26.00 -10.01
N SER A 284 -3.04 -25.65 -9.89
CA SER A 284 -3.75 -24.80 -10.85
C SER A 284 -3.18 -23.39 -10.98
N TYR A 285 -2.65 -22.81 -9.88
CA TYR A 285 -2.14 -21.43 -9.86
C TYR A 285 -0.63 -21.31 -10.12
N LEU A 286 0.12 -22.40 -10.15
CA LEU A 286 1.60 -22.33 -10.17
C LEU A 286 2.15 -21.72 -11.46
N HIS A 287 1.58 -22.05 -12.60
CA HIS A 287 1.96 -21.50 -13.92
C HIS A 287 3.47 -21.49 -14.21
N LEU A 288 4.22 -22.52 -13.79
CA LEU A 288 5.69 -22.53 -13.85
C LEU A 288 6.25 -22.47 -15.27
N GLU A 289 5.56 -23.13 -16.23
CA GLU A 289 6.02 -23.29 -17.61
C GLU A 289 5.04 -22.70 -18.64
N SER A 290 3.94 -22.12 -18.21
CA SER A 290 2.90 -21.61 -19.10
C SER A 290 3.29 -20.36 -19.88
N GLY A 291 4.32 -19.61 -19.41
CA GLY A 291 4.70 -18.32 -19.95
C GLY A 291 3.70 -17.20 -19.63
N LEU A 292 2.77 -17.45 -18.70
CA LEU A 292 1.78 -16.45 -18.28
C LEU A 292 2.44 -15.26 -17.60
N TYR A 293 3.26 -15.52 -16.58
CA TYR A 293 4.05 -14.50 -15.90
C TYR A 293 5.44 -14.37 -16.53
N GLN A 294 6.00 -13.18 -16.52
CA GLN A 294 7.39 -12.97 -16.95
C GLN A 294 8.37 -13.82 -16.12
N ASN A 295 8.16 -13.85 -14.80
CA ASN A 295 8.89 -14.73 -13.88
C ASN A 295 7.99 -15.17 -12.73
N PRO A 296 7.47 -16.40 -12.74
CA PRO A 296 6.59 -16.89 -11.68
C PRO A 296 7.28 -17.00 -10.31
N TYR A 297 8.60 -17.04 -10.27
CA TYR A 297 9.38 -17.10 -9.01
C TYR A 297 9.55 -15.74 -8.32
N GLU A 298 9.15 -14.66 -8.97
CA GLU A 298 9.16 -13.32 -8.39
C GLU A 298 7.78 -12.89 -7.82
N LEU A 299 6.75 -13.70 -7.98
CA LEU A 299 5.43 -13.39 -7.42
C LEU A 299 5.49 -13.39 -5.89
N MET A 300 4.82 -12.42 -5.28
CA MET A 300 4.73 -12.30 -3.82
C MET A 300 3.63 -13.24 -3.32
N THR A 301 4.00 -14.35 -2.72
CA THR A 301 3.05 -15.39 -2.25
C THR A 301 2.65 -15.13 -0.81
N PHE A 302 1.37 -15.28 -0.51
CA PHE A 302 0.79 -15.02 0.81
C PHE A 302 -0.53 -15.79 0.98
N TYR A 303 -1.04 -15.93 2.20
CA TYR A 303 -2.36 -16.51 2.45
C TYR A 303 -3.31 -15.54 3.16
N ASP A 304 -2.81 -14.48 3.78
CA ASP A 304 -3.58 -13.35 4.31
C ASP A 304 -2.75 -12.04 4.26
N ASN A 305 -3.44 -10.90 4.36
CA ASN A 305 -2.84 -9.58 4.45
C ASN A 305 -3.77 -8.62 5.22
N HIS A 306 -3.46 -7.31 5.19
CA HIS A 306 -4.22 -6.29 5.91
C HIS A 306 -5.60 -5.95 5.32
N ASP A 307 -5.92 -6.40 4.10
CA ASP A 307 -7.16 -6.11 3.37
C ASP A 307 -8.17 -7.25 3.42
N MET A 308 -7.84 -8.35 4.07
CA MET A 308 -8.68 -9.53 4.11
C MET A 308 -8.65 -10.22 5.46
N ASP A 309 -9.65 -11.07 5.68
CA ASP A 309 -9.70 -11.90 6.87
C ASP A 309 -8.49 -12.83 6.96
N ARG A 310 -8.08 -13.12 8.19
CA ARG A 310 -7.06 -14.14 8.47
C ARG A 310 -7.52 -15.50 7.95
N MET A 311 -6.57 -16.34 7.56
CA MET A 311 -6.87 -17.71 7.17
C MET A 311 -7.48 -18.48 8.34
N ASP A 312 -8.73 -18.92 8.22
CA ASP A 312 -9.46 -19.68 9.24
C ASP A 312 -9.19 -21.19 9.08
N ALA A 313 -7.99 -21.62 9.45
CA ALA A 313 -7.56 -23.01 9.38
C ALA A 313 -7.34 -23.61 10.77
N ASP A 314 -7.50 -24.93 10.90
CA ASP A 314 -7.04 -25.62 12.09
C ASP A 314 -5.49 -25.65 12.17
N THR A 315 -4.95 -26.13 13.29
CA THR A 315 -3.50 -26.17 13.50
C THR A 315 -2.75 -26.92 12.40
N ASN A 316 -3.32 -28.00 11.85
CA ASN A 316 -2.66 -28.77 10.79
C ASN A 316 -2.70 -28.02 9.46
N GLY A 317 -3.86 -27.46 9.10
CA GLY A 317 -4.00 -26.63 7.92
C GLY A 317 -3.07 -25.41 7.93
N PHE A 318 -2.94 -24.77 9.09
CA PHE A 318 -2.01 -23.65 9.26
C PHE A 318 -0.54 -24.07 9.09
N ILE A 319 -0.12 -25.21 9.68
CA ILE A 319 1.23 -25.76 9.50
C ILE A 319 1.48 -26.09 8.03
N ASP A 320 0.53 -26.74 7.35
CA ASP A 320 0.67 -27.14 5.95
C ASP A 320 0.70 -25.93 5.03
N ALA A 321 -0.09 -24.89 5.30
CA ALA A 321 -0.05 -23.64 4.55
C ALA A 321 1.33 -22.96 4.65
N ASN A 322 1.91 -22.90 5.86
CA ASN A 322 3.26 -22.35 6.03
C ASN A 322 4.33 -23.21 5.34
N ASN A 323 4.24 -24.53 5.44
CA ASN A 323 5.14 -25.43 4.71
C ASN A 323 5.07 -25.19 3.21
N TRP A 324 3.87 -25.05 2.67
CA TRP A 324 3.67 -24.74 1.25
C TRP A 324 4.23 -23.35 0.90
N LEU A 325 3.89 -22.33 1.66
CA LEU A 325 4.32 -20.95 1.43
C LEU A 325 5.85 -20.82 1.32
N PHE A 326 6.58 -21.49 2.21
CA PHE A 326 8.05 -21.39 2.26
C PHE A 326 8.77 -22.38 1.34
N THR A 327 8.09 -23.33 0.73
CA THR A 327 8.72 -24.36 -0.11
C THR A 327 8.25 -24.36 -1.57
N SER A 328 7.16 -23.66 -1.88
CA SER A 328 6.67 -23.50 -3.24
C SER A 328 7.35 -22.34 -3.98
N ARG A 329 6.90 -22.04 -5.19
CA ARG A 329 7.41 -20.93 -5.97
C ARG A 329 7.01 -19.58 -5.37
N GLY A 330 7.77 -18.53 -5.68
CA GLY A 330 7.50 -17.15 -5.31
C GLY A 330 8.34 -16.68 -4.12
N ILE A 331 8.06 -15.46 -3.69
CA ILE A 331 8.68 -14.81 -2.54
C ILE A 331 7.66 -14.81 -1.41
N PRO A 332 7.88 -15.54 -0.31
CA PRO A 332 6.89 -15.66 0.76
C PRO A 332 6.71 -14.34 1.52
N VAL A 333 5.47 -13.96 1.74
CA VAL A 333 5.06 -12.84 2.57
C VAL A 333 4.20 -13.35 3.71
N VAL A 334 4.55 -12.98 4.94
CA VAL A 334 3.79 -13.30 6.14
C VAL A 334 3.29 -12.00 6.76
N TYR A 335 1.98 -11.91 6.96
CA TYR A 335 1.36 -10.78 7.63
C TYR A 335 1.58 -10.91 9.15
N TYR A 336 1.83 -9.79 9.84
CA TYR A 336 2.13 -9.81 11.26
C TYR A 336 1.04 -10.55 12.07
N GLY A 337 1.46 -11.38 13.01
CA GLY A 337 0.57 -12.25 13.80
C GLY A 337 0.26 -13.60 13.15
N SER A 338 0.38 -13.73 11.83
CA SER A 338 0.18 -15.02 11.15
C SER A 338 1.33 -16.00 11.38
N GLU A 339 2.44 -15.56 11.93
CA GLU A 339 3.56 -16.44 12.35
C GLU A 339 3.26 -17.23 13.63
N ILE A 340 2.23 -16.86 14.36
CA ILE A 340 1.85 -17.54 15.62
C ILE A 340 0.48 -18.25 15.54
N GLY A 341 -0.22 -18.15 14.42
CA GLY A 341 -1.52 -18.81 14.17
C GLY A 341 -2.73 -18.08 14.71
#